data_3bce55a1f784433c6f54dfe841e54116
#
_entry.id   3bce55a1f784433c6f54dfe841e54116
#
_cell.length_a   1.000
_cell.length_b   1.000
_cell.length_c   1.000
_cell.angle_alpha   90.00
_cell.angle_beta   90.00
_cell.angle_gamma   90.00
#
_symmetry.space_group_name_H-M   'P 1'
#
loop_
_entity.id
_entity.type
_entity.pdbx_description
1 polymer ?
#
loop_
_entity_poly.entity_id
_entity_poly.type
_entity_poly.pdbx_seq_one_letter_code
_entity_poly.pdbx_strand_id
1 'polypeptide(L)'
;MRRLFVLVVVAVAVLAAGGTALAATVACNGGKCVGGDGPDSMYGSGIRDEIYSLKGGDLVRANAGSDFVNGDGGDDRLVGGRGDDSVNGSDGEDVVVGNPGNDRITGGTGSDRIEAADGIRDSISCGNGPRDVVVFDSGLDRFPDGFSDCEVRKPR
;
A
#
# COMPACT_ATOMS: atom_id res chain seq x y z
N MET A 1 5.43 -8.80 -33.98
CA MET A 1 4.02 -8.91 -33.57
C MET A 1 3.87 -8.19 -32.24
N ARG A 2 3.26 -7.01 -32.25
CA ARG A 2 2.94 -6.26 -31.01
C ARG A 2 1.77 -6.96 -30.34
N ARG A 3 2.02 -7.56 -29.18
CA ARG A 3 0.93 -8.06 -28.33
C ARG A 3 0.22 -6.86 -27.72
N LEU A 4 -1.00 -6.63 -28.17
CA LEU A 4 -1.91 -5.64 -27.61
C LEU A 4 -2.32 -6.17 -26.22
N PHE A 5 -1.78 -5.61 -25.15
CA PHE A 5 -2.27 -5.89 -23.81
C PHE A 5 -3.64 -5.22 -23.66
N VAL A 6 -4.67 -6.04 -23.67
CA VAL A 6 -6.02 -5.57 -23.34
C VAL A 6 -6.07 -5.40 -21.83
N LEU A 7 -6.13 -4.15 -21.39
CA LEU A 7 -6.42 -3.79 -20.01
C LEU A 7 -7.88 -4.21 -19.74
N VAL A 8 -8.09 -5.35 -19.11
CA VAL A 8 -9.42 -5.72 -18.64
C VAL A 8 -9.61 -5.10 -17.26
N VAL A 9 -10.04 -3.85 -17.26
CA VAL A 9 -10.60 -3.23 -16.05
C VAL A 9 -12.01 -3.80 -15.89
N VAL A 10 -12.18 -4.78 -15.01
CA VAL A 10 -13.53 -5.19 -14.61
C VAL A 10 -13.97 -4.22 -13.51
N ALA A 11 -14.39 -3.03 -13.92
CA ALA A 11 -15.09 -2.14 -13.03
C ALA A 11 -16.55 -2.61 -12.95
N VAL A 12 -16.93 -3.25 -11.86
CA VAL A 12 -18.34 -3.43 -11.53
C VAL A 12 -18.82 -2.13 -10.87
N ALA A 13 -19.12 -1.13 -11.68
CA ALA A 13 -19.77 0.07 -11.20
C ALA A 13 -21.27 -0.20 -11.01
N VAL A 14 -21.73 -0.31 -9.79
CA VAL A 14 -23.16 -0.25 -9.47
C VAL A 14 -23.51 1.23 -9.35
N LEU A 15 -24.23 1.79 -10.33
CA LEU A 15 -24.75 3.15 -10.27
C LEU A 15 -25.82 3.26 -9.17
N ALA A 16 -25.49 3.96 -8.07
CA ALA A 16 -26.48 4.47 -7.14
C ALA A 16 -26.74 5.95 -7.45
N ALA A 17 -27.99 6.29 -7.63
CA ALA A 17 -28.42 7.67 -7.77
C ALA A 17 -28.32 8.38 -6.42
N GLY A 18 -27.31 9.23 -6.25
CA GLY A 18 -27.08 10.05 -5.05
C GLY A 18 -25.63 10.03 -4.60
N GLY A 19 -24.80 10.81 -5.18
CA GLY A 19 -23.59 11.49 -4.73
C GLY A 19 -22.59 10.80 -3.77
N THR A 20 -22.65 9.49 -3.54
CA THR A 20 -21.66 8.76 -2.77
C THR A 20 -20.79 7.96 -3.73
N ALA A 21 -19.47 8.11 -3.62
CA ALA A 21 -18.52 7.26 -4.32
C ALA A 21 -18.79 5.80 -3.96
N LEU A 22 -18.93 4.95 -4.98
CA LEU A 22 -19.19 3.53 -4.81
C LEU A 22 -17.87 2.78 -4.70
N ALA A 23 -17.82 1.83 -3.74
CA ALA A 23 -16.73 0.90 -3.66
C ALA A 23 -16.58 0.10 -4.96
N ALA A 24 -15.39 0.11 -5.54
CA ALA A 24 -15.06 -0.68 -6.70
C ALA A 24 -14.15 -1.86 -6.33
N THR A 25 -14.26 -2.94 -7.10
CA THR A 25 -13.25 -4.00 -7.07
C THR A 25 -12.42 -3.93 -8.35
N VAL A 26 -11.12 -3.69 -8.19
CA VAL A 26 -10.20 -3.48 -9.31
C VAL A 26 -9.16 -4.61 -9.31
N ALA A 27 -9.05 -5.35 -10.42
CA ALA A 27 -8.00 -6.34 -10.61
C ALA A 27 -6.94 -5.78 -11.57
N CYS A 28 -5.70 -5.77 -11.13
CA CYS A 28 -4.55 -5.35 -11.90
C CYS A 28 -3.89 -6.58 -12.56
N ASN A 29 -3.42 -6.42 -13.79
CA ASN A 29 -2.80 -7.52 -14.55
C ASN A 29 -1.39 -7.14 -15.02
N GLY A 30 -0.62 -6.52 -14.14
CA GLY A 30 0.68 -5.91 -14.44
C GLY A 30 0.53 -4.54 -15.08
N GLY A 31 1.27 -3.56 -14.56
CA GLY A 31 1.22 -2.17 -15.00
C GLY A 31 0.36 -1.28 -14.11
N LYS A 32 -0.11 -0.16 -14.64
CA LYS A 32 -0.77 0.88 -13.86
C LYS A 32 -2.25 0.56 -13.60
N CYS A 33 -2.64 0.66 -12.32
CA CYS A 33 -3.99 0.49 -11.81
C CYS A 33 -4.39 1.71 -10.99
N VAL A 34 -5.60 2.19 -11.15
CA VAL A 34 -6.07 3.41 -10.46
C VAL A 34 -7.48 3.15 -9.93
N GLY A 35 -7.67 3.44 -8.65
CA GLY A 35 -8.98 3.38 -7.97
C GLY A 35 -9.86 4.59 -8.24
N GLY A 36 -10.80 4.85 -7.34
CA GLY A 36 -11.74 5.97 -7.39
C GLY A 36 -11.64 6.92 -6.19
N ASP A 37 -12.68 7.73 -5.99
CA ASP A 37 -12.78 8.64 -4.82
C ASP A 37 -13.51 8.00 -3.63
N GLY A 38 -13.77 6.71 -3.64
CA GLY A 38 -14.49 5.98 -2.58
C GLY A 38 -13.78 4.70 -2.18
N PRO A 39 -14.25 4.00 -1.15
CA PRO A 39 -13.55 2.83 -0.65
C PRO A 39 -13.49 1.72 -1.71
N ASP A 40 -12.28 1.36 -2.10
CA ASP A 40 -12.01 0.39 -3.15
C ASP A 40 -11.35 -0.90 -2.63
N SER A 41 -11.47 -1.97 -3.38
CA SER A 41 -10.73 -3.21 -3.15
C SER A 41 -9.89 -3.52 -4.39
N MET A 42 -8.58 -3.36 -4.28
CA MET A 42 -7.64 -3.49 -5.40
C MET A 42 -6.75 -4.72 -5.22
N TYR A 43 -6.59 -5.48 -6.28
CA TYR A 43 -5.80 -6.71 -6.27
C TYR A 43 -4.79 -6.68 -7.41
N GLY A 44 -3.52 -6.71 -7.07
CA GLY A 44 -2.42 -6.87 -8.01
C GLY A 44 -2.34 -8.29 -8.58
N SER A 45 -1.38 -8.50 -9.43
CA SER A 45 -1.14 -9.74 -10.16
C SER A 45 0.04 -10.55 -9.56
N GLY A 46 0.71 -11.35 -10.36
CA GLY A 46 1.95 -12.06 -10.00
C GLY A 46 3.19 -11.45 -10.63
N ILE A 47 3.07 -10.24 -11.19
CA ILE A 47 4.16 -9.48 -11.81
C ILE A 47 4.01 -8.02 -11.38
N ARG A 48 5.05 -7.22 -11.62
CA ARG A 48 5.06 -5.81 -11.21
C ARG A 48 3.80 -5.04 -11.59
N ASP A 49 3.16 -4.45 -10.58
CA ASP A 49 2.03 -3.55 -10.68
C ASP A 49 2.37 -2.14 -10.17
N GLU A 50 1.66 -1.12 -10.67
CA GLU A 50 1.67 0.24 -10.13
C GLU A 50 0.26 0.59 -9.71
N ILE A 51 -0.02 0.62 -8.40
CA ILE A 51 -1.36 0.76 -7.85
C ILE A 51 -1.50 2.10 -7.13
N TYR A 52 -2.52 2.86 -7.50
CA TYR A 52 -2.91 4.13 -6.88
C TYR A 52 -4.37 4.02 -6.44
N SER A 53 -4.65 4.05 -5.15
CA SER A 53 -6.03 3.89 -4.66
C SER A 53 -6.83 5.19 -4.68
N LEU A 54 -6.19 6.33 -4.55
CA LEU A 54 -6.71 7.70 -4.59
C LEU A 54 -7.36 8.10 -3.26
N LYS A 55 -8.69 8.31 -3.22
CA LYS A 55 -9.38 8.73 -2.01
C LYS A 55 -10.32 7.65 -1.53
N GLY A 56 -10.40 7.50 -0.24
CA GLY A 56 -11.28 6.51 0.37
C GLY A 56 -10.56 5.78 1.48
N GLY A 57 -11.22 4.87 2.13
CA GLY A 57 -10.56 3.89 2.98
C GLY A 57 -10.41 2.60 2.19
N ASP A 58 -9.26 2.39 1.57
CA ASP A 58 -9.06 1.39 0.54
C ASP A 58 -8.40 0.11 1.05
N LEU A 59 -8.67 -1.00 0.38
CA LEU A 59 -7.98 -2.26 0.60
C LEU A 59 -7.16 -2.62 -0.64
N VAL A 60 -5.83 -2.56 -0.52
CA VAL A 60 -4.92 -2.93 -1.60
C VAL A 60 -4.13 -4.19 -1.23
N ARG A 61 -4.07 -5.16 -2.14
CA ARG A 61 -3.17 -6.32 -2.08
C ARG A 61 -2.42 -6.45 -3.41
N ALA A 62 -1.14 -6.11 -3.41
CA ALA A 62 -0.34 -6.17 -4.63
C ALA A 62 0.04 -7.61 -5.03
N ASN A 63 0.06 -8.54 -4.08
CA ASN A 63 0.30 -9.99 -4.22
C ASN A 63 1.77 -10.36 -4.44
N ALA A 64 2.25 -10.48 -5.66
CA ALA A 64 3.63 -10.86 -5.93
C ALA A 64 4.17 -10.07 -7.12
N GLY A 65 5.40 -9.66 -7.02
CA GLY A 65 6.03 -8.76 -7.96
C GLY A 65 7.00 -7.86 -7.22
N SER A 66 7.56 -6.89 -7.90
CA SER A 66 8.18 -5.75 -7.24
C SER A 66 7.28 -4.56 -7.52
N ASP A 67 6.32 -4.37 -6.63
CA ASP A 67 5.15 -3.54 -6.84
C ASP A 67 5.36 -2.11 -6.32
N PHE A 68 4.60 -1.19 -6.86
CA PHE A 68 4.44 0.15 -6.32
C PHE A 68 2.98 0.35 -5.89
N VAL A 69 2.78 0.70 -4.62
CA VAL A 69 1.46 0.95 -4.04
C VAL A 69 1.44 2.33 -3.40
N ASN A 70 0.46 3.14 -3.75
CA ASN A 70 0.22 4.45 -3.16
C ASN A 70 -1.25 4.56 -2.72
N GLY A 71 -1.47 4.80 -1.41
CA GLY A 71 -2.80 4.98 -0.81
C GLY A 71 -3.45 6.29 -1.19
N ASP A 72 -2.63 7.34 -1.33
CA ASP A 72 -3.03 8.73 -1.53
C ASP A 72 -3.81 9.27 -0.32
N GLY A 73 -5.11 9.12 -0.19
CA GLY A 73 -5.79 9.76 0.93
C GLY A 73 -7.02 9.03 1.47
N GLY A 74 -7.07 8.90 2.76
CA GLY A 74 -8.04 8.13 3.54
C GLY A 74 -7.36 7.07 4.39
N ASP A 75 -8.10 6.38 5.22
CA ASP A 75 -7.54 5.38 6.12
C ASP A 75 -7.44 4.03 5.39
N ASP A 76 -6.26 3.71 4.89
CA ASP A 76 -6.03 2.62 3.96
C ASP A 76 -5.45 1.36 4.61
N ARG A 77 -5.68 0.22 3.98
CA ARG A 77 -4.97 -1.02 4.27
C ARG A 77 -4.21 -1.49 3.04
N LEU A 78 -2.89 -1.32 3.07
CA LEU A 78 -1.99 -1.59 1.97
C LEU A 78 -1.11 -2.81 2.27
N VAL A 79 -1.09 -3.76 1.36
CA VAL A 79 -0.27 -4.98 1.48
C VAL A 79 0.56 -5.14 0.21
N GLY A 80 1.89 -5.05 0.34
CA GLY A 80 2.85 -5.27 -0.74
C GLY A 80 2.77 -6.72 -1.23
N GLY A 81 3.29 -7.63 -0.48
CA GLY A 81 3.17 -9.04 -0.79
C GLY A 81 4.51 -9.73 -0.90
N ARG A 82 4.75 -10.50 -1.95
CA ARG A 82 6.06 -11.12 -2.18
C ARG A 82 6.85 -10.34 -3.19
N GLY A 83 8.07 -9.99 -2.87
CA GLY A 83 9.00 -9.26 -3.73
C GLY A 83 9.37 -7.92 -3.13
N ASP A 84 10.29 -7.25 -3.75
CA ASP A 84 10.82 -5.97 -3.25
C ASP A 84 9.84 -4.86 -3.63
N ASP A 85 9.00 -4.45 -2.68
CA ASP A 85 7.88 -3.55 -2.89
C ASP A 85 8.19 -2.11 -2.44
N SER A 86 7.45 -1.16 -3.01
CA SER A 86 7.42 0.22 -2.53
C SER A 86 5.98 0.58 -2.16
N VAL A 87 5.71 0.68 -0.86
CA VAL A 87 4.37 0.92 -0.32
C VAL A 87 4.34 2.22 0.46
N ASN A 88 3.42 3.10 0.09
CA ASN A 88 3.23 4.42 0.70
C ASN A 88 1.77 4.60 1.13
N GLY A 89 1.53 4.85 2.43
CA GLY A 89 0.21 5.19 2.97
C GLY A 89 -0.26 6.54 2.44
N SER A 90 0.51 7.57 2.64
CA SER A 90 0.29 8.97 2.29
C SER A 90 -0.53 9.72 3.32
N ASP A 91 -1.78 10.11 3.07
CA ASP A 91 -2.60 10.88 4.01
C ASP A 91 -3.68 10.00 4.65
N GLY A 92 -3.65 9.81 5.96
CA GLY A 92 -4.65 9.02 6.69
C GLY A 92 -4.08 8.22 7.86
N GLU A 93 -4.93 7.48 8.55
CA GLU A 93 -4.50 6.50 9.56
C GLU A 93 -4.34 5.14 8.89
N ASP A 94 -3.14 4.84 8.38
CA ASP A 94 -2.92 3.73 7.49
C ASP A 94 -2.42 2.45 8.19
N VAL A 95 -2.74 1.30 7.59
CA VAL A 95 -2.13 0.02 7.92
C VAL A 95 -1.30 -0.46 6.72
N VAL A 96 0.02 -0.40 6.84
CA VAL A 96 0.96 -0.77 5.78
C VAL A 96 1.71 -2.04 6.14
N VAL A 97 1.66 -3.04 5.28
CA VAL A 97 2.28 -4.36 5.47
C VAL A 97 3.20 -4.67 4.30
N GLY A 98 4.49 -4.83 4.53
CA GLY A 98 5.47 -5.22 3.50
C GLY A 98 5.27 -6.67 3.07
N ASN A 99 5.33 -7.63 3.98
CA ASN A 99 5.51 -9.07 3.78
C ASN A 99 6.91 -9.40 3.20
N PRO A 100 7.17 -10.67 2.71
CA PRO A 100 8.54 -11.05 2.34
C PRO A 100 9.12 -10.31 1.15
N GLY A 101 10.18 -9.56 1.39
CA GLY A 101 10.94 -8.80 0.40
C GLY A 101 11.84 -7.75 1.05
N ASN A 102 12.69 -7.10 0.25
CA ASN A 102 13.39 -5.91 0.71
C ASN A 102 12.52 -4.69 0.39
N ASP A 103 11.65 -4.34 1.31
CA ASP A 103 10.60 -3.36 1.04
C ASP A 103 11.04 -1.94 1.39
N ARG A 104 10.45 -0.99 0.69
CA ARG A 104 10.45 0.40 1.04
C ARG A 104 9.06 0.80 1.51
N ILE A 105 8.93 1.09 2.80
CA ILE A 105 7.64 1.36 3.44
C ILE A 105 7.64 2.80 3.98
N THR A 106 6.58 3.52 3.69
CA THR A 106 6.31 4.85 4.23
C THR A 106 4.90 4.89 4.79
N GLY A 107 4.73 5.31 6.04
CA GLY A 107 3.40 5.58 6.62
C GLY A 107 2.79 6.79 5.95
N GLY A 108 3.26 7.97 6.27
CA GLY A 108 2.80 9.20 5.66
C GLY A 108 2.42 10.26 6.68
N THR A 109 1.23 10.80 6.56
CA THR A 109 0.67 11.71 7.58
C THR A 109 -0.50 11.03 8.28
N GLY A 110 -0.51 11.04 9.60
CA GLY A 110 -1.55 10.40 10.39
C GLY A 110 -0.98 9.54 11.50
N SER A 111 -1.76 8.62 12.01
CA SER A 111 -1.30 7.66 13.02
C SER A 111 -1.23 6.28 12.41
N ASP A 112 -0.06 5.94 11.89
CA ASP A 112 0.12 4.79 11.04
C ASP A 112 0.53 3.52 11.79
N ARG A 113 0.15 2.38 11.24
CA ARG A 113 0.60 1.07 11.67
C ARG A 113 1.38 0.37 10.57
N ILE A 114 2.67 0.18 10.78
CA ILE A 114 3.57 -0.48 9.83
C ILE A 114 3.95 -1.86 10.33
N GLU A 115 3.83 -2.89 9.49
CA GLU A 115 4.25 -4.26 9.74
C GLU A 115 5.29 -4.69 8.69
N ALA A 116 6.56 -4.77 9.11
CA ALA A 116 7.72 -5.08 8.28
C ALA A 116 8.56 -6.25 8.80
N ALA A 117 8.13 -6.90 9.89
CA ALA A 117 8.92 -7.97 10.51
C ALA A 117 8.70 -9.32 9.81
N ASP A 118 9.53 -9.64 8.85
CA ASP A 118 9.48 -10.87 8.05
C ASP A 118 10.80 -11.65 8.00
N GLY A 119 11.86 -11.12 8.63
CA GLY A 119 13.22 -11.67 8.64
C GLY A 119 14.09 -11.20 7.48
N ILE A 120 13.63 -10.23 6.70
CA ILE A 120 14.35 -9.62 5.57
C ILE A 120 14.58 -8.14 5.90
N ARG A 121 15.46 -7.49 5.17
CA ARG A 121 15.80 -6.09 5.44
C ARG A 121 14.88 -5.14 4.72
N ASP A 122 14.22 -4.28 5.49
CA ASP A 122 13.37 -3.23 4.97
C ASP A 122 13.94 -1.82 5.20
N SER A 123 13.39 -0.86 4.46
CA SER A 123 13.62 0.56 4.63
C SER A 123 12.31 1.22 5.03
N ILE A 124 12.22 1.70 6.28
CA ILE A 124 10.97 2.13 6.88
C ILE A 124 11.05 3.61 7.26
N SER A 125 10.04 4.39 6.87
CA SER A 125 9.77 5.74 7.32
C SER A 125 8.35 5.81 7.87
N CYS A 126 8.18 6.24 9.12
CA CYS A 126 6.85 6.42 9.67
C CYS A 126 6.14 7.64 9.09
N GLY A 127 6.91 8.70 8.82
CA GLY A 127 6.36 9.93 8.25
C GLY A 127 6.03 10.98 9.31
N ASN A 128 5.05 11.83 9.02
CA ASN A 128 4.67 12.93 9.90
C ASN A 128 3.32 12.67 10.55
N GLY A 129 3.32 12.16 11.76
CA GLY A 129 2.08 11.88 12.46
C GLY A 129 2.27 11.66 13.95
N PRO A 130 1.20 11.74 14.74
CA PRO A 130 1.24 11.37 16.14
C PRO A 130 1.03 9.87 16.30
N ARG A 131 1.89 9.20 17.05
CA ARG A 131 1.71 7.81 17.53
C ARG A 131 1.79 6.72 16.45
N ASP A 132 2.74 6.83 15.53
CA ASP A 132 3.01 5.75 14.58
C ASP A 132 3.54 4.50 15.27
N VAL A 133 3.03 3.36 14.88
CA VAL A 133 3.41 2.06 15.43
C VAL A 133 4.08 1.21 14.36
N VAL A 134 5.34 0.82 14.61
CA VAL A 134 6.05 -0.06 13.70
C VAL A 134 6.41 -1.40 14.37
N VAL A 135 6.20 -2.48 13.64
CA VAL A 135 6.71 -3.83 13.94
C VAL A 135 7.78 -4.16 12.92
N PHE A 136 9.01 -4.40 13.35
CA PHE A 136 10.19 -4.50 12.49
C PHE A 136 11.20 -5.54 13.02
N ASP A 137 12.15 -5.94 12.18
CA ASP A 137 13.24 -6.86 12.53
C ASP A 137 14.46 -6.09 13.06
N SER A 138 14.70 -6.24 14.36
CA SER A 138 15.81 -5.56 15.04
C SER A 138 17.17 -6.00 14.47
N GLY A 139 17.93 -5.03 13.97
CA GLY A 139 19.26 -5.24 13.39
C GLY A 139 19.27 -5.54 11.89
N LEU A 140 18.12 -5.72 11.26
CA LEU A 140 17.97 -5.88 9.80
C LEU A 140 17.45 -4.62 9.16
N ASP A 141 16.31 -4.13 9.65
CA ASP A 141 15.60 -3.01 9.05
C ASP A 141 16.30 -1.67 9.25
N ARG A 142 16.06 -0.77 8.33
CA ARG A 142 16.65 0.56 8.30
C ARG A 142 15.57 1.64 8.38
N PHE A 143 15.90 2.69 9.09
CA PHE A 143 15.12 3.90 9.19
C PHE A 143 15.98 5.05 8.63
N PRO A 144 15.87 5.39 7.34
CA PRO A 144 16.74 6.37 6.70
C PRO A 144 16.60 7.77 7.30
N ASP A 145 15.41 8.14 7.78
CA ASP A 145 15.11 9.40 8.43
C ASP A 145 15.34 9.36 9.96
N GLY A 146 15.89 8.24 10.44
CA GLY A 146 16.03 7.93 11.84
C GLY A 146 14.72 7.44 12.45
N PHE A 147 14.79 7.17 13.76
CA PHE A 147 13.59 6.73 14.50
C PHE A 147 12.75 7.89 15.04
N SER A 148 13.09 9.12 14.74
CA SER A 148 12.44 10.29 15.34
C SER A 148 10.99 10.48 14.90
N ASP A 149 10.65 9.95 13.75
CA ASP A 149 9.34 9.93 13.13
C ASP A 149 8.45 8.77 13.59
N CYS A 150 9.03 7.74 14.24
CA CYS A 150 8.28 6.61 14.80
C CYS A 150 8.14 6.73 16.33
N GLU A 151 6.96 7.03 16.83
CA GLU A 151 6.74 7.24 18.26
C GLU A 151 6.69 5.94 19.07
N VAL A 152 6.17 4.88 18.49
CA VAL A 152 6.09 3.56 19.13
C VAL A 152 6.75 2.51 18.26
N ARG A 153 7.69 1.77 18.85
CA ARG A 153 8.49 0.75 18.18
C ARG A 153 8.31 -0.61 18.84
N LYS A 154 8.13 -1.64 18.05
CA LYS A 154 8.08 -3.01 18.54
C LYS A 154 9.05 -3.86 17.72
N PRO A 155 10.27 -4.12 18.21
CA PRO A 155 11.17 -5.07 17.58
C PRO A 155 10.62 -6.51 17.74
N ARG A 156 10.88 -7.33 16.78
CA ARG A 156 10.62 -8.76 16.82
C ARG A 156 11.87 -9.52 17.24
#